data_afc2b8545c9bbf44e55c434a5d987d07
#
_entry.id   afc2b8545c9bbf44e55c434a5d987d07
#
_cell.length_a   1.000
_cell.length_b   1.000
_cell.length_c   1.000
_cell.angle_alpha   90.00
_cell.angle_beta   90.00
_cell.angle_gamma   90.00
#
_symmetry.space_group_name_H-M   'P 1'
#
loop_
_entity.id
_entity.type
_entity.pdbx_description
1 polymer ?
#
loop_
_entity_poly.entity_id
_entity_poly.type
_entity_poly.pdbx_seq_one_letter_code
_entity_poly.pdbx_strand_id
1 'polypeptide(L)'
;GKAIGYLIENADSNHGTLMVNSTPIVIRSLTGVFPHNFRDLTLVSGTIGDYAAMVVGKDSPINSMADLIAAYDADASGTAIGGGSVPGGMDHLVAAMVMEAAGKDALGVKYIPYDAGGKAMAALLSGEIAALSTGFSEAVDLANAGEVKIIGVTSDAHVDAAPDAMTMKEQDIETTFVNWRGFFGAPGLPADKL
;
A
#
# COMPACT_ATOMS: atom_id res chain seq x y z
N GLY A 1 3.22 -3.46 17.04
CA GLY A 1 3.38 -4.52 18.06
C GLY A 1 2.90 -4.08 19.43
N LYS A 2 3.46 -3.01 20.01
CA LYS A 2 3.18 -2.62 21.42
C LYS A 2 1.71 -2.36 21.72
N ALA A 3 0.97 -1.66 20.86
CA ALA A 3 -0.46 -1.36 21.08
C ALA A 3 -1.31 -2.63 21.08
N ILE A 4 -0.99 -3.59 20.21
CA ILE A 4 -1.69 -4.88 20.13
C ILE A 4 -1.45 -5.67 21.42
N GLY A 5 -0.18 -5.81 21.85
CA GLY A 5 0.18 -6.47 23.09
C GLY A 5 -0.54 -5.83 24.29
N TYR A 6 -0.53 -4.50 24.37
CA TYR A 6 -1.20 -3.77 25.45
C TYR A 6 -2.71 -4.08 25.54
N LEU A 7 -3.43 -4.10 24.40
CA LEU A 7 -4.87 -4.43 24.40
C LEU A 7 -5.14 -5.87 24.81
N ILE A 8 -4.28 -6.81 24.42
CA ILE A 8 -4.44 -8.23 24.75
C ILE A 8 -4.10 -8.50 26.22
N GLU A 9 -2.96 -8.00 26.69
CA GLU A 9 -2.47 -8.21 28.04
C GLU A 9 -3.35 -7.56 29.13
N ASN A 10 -4.08 -6.51 28.75
CA ASN A 10 -4.93 -5.73 29.66
C ASN A 10 -6.42 -5.77 29.23
N ALA A 11 -6.86 -6.88 28.63
CA ALA A 11 -8.19 -6.99 28.03
C ALA A 11 -9.32 -6.59 28.99
N ASP A 12 -9.32 -7.09 30.21
CA ASP A 12 -10.37 -6.86 31.20
C ASP A 12 -10.53 -5.39 31.62
N SER A 13 -9.47 -4.59 31.51
CA SER A 13 -9.47 -3.17 31.87
C SER A 13 -9.61 -2.22 30.68
N ASN A 14 -9.62 -2.74 29.45
CA ASN A 14 -9.57 -1.94 28.21
C ASN A 14 -10.84 -2.03 27.33
N HIS A 15 -12.00 -2.36 27.90
CA HIS A 15 -13.26 -2.44 27.14
C HIS A 15 -13.71 -1.09 26.53
N GLY A 16 -13.14 0.02 26.96
CA GLY A 16 -13.39 1.35 26.39
C GLY A 16 -12.27 1.85 25.47
N THR A 17 -11.23 1.04 25.24
CA THR A 17 -10.07 1.43 24.42
C THR A 17 -10.19 0.88 23.01
N LEU A 18 -10.10 1.76 22.02
CA LEU A 18 -10.08 1.39 20.62
C LEU A 18 -8.69 1.66 20.00
N MET A 19 -8.26 0.76 19.17
CA MET A 19 -7.05 0.88 18.38
C MET A 19 -7.41 1.01 16.90
N VAL A 20 -6.91 2.04 16.23
CA VAL A 20 -6.96 2.11 14.76
C VAL A 20 -5.82 1.27 14.20
N ASN A 21 -6.12 0.45 13.20
CA ASN A 21 -5.14 -0.33 12.47
C ASN A 21 -5.57 -0.52 11.01
N SER A 22 -4.73 -1.18 10.22
CA SER A 22 -4.90 -1.33 8.79
C SER A 22 -4.31 -2.65 8.27
N THR A 23 -4.30 -2.85 6.97
CA THR A 23 -3.77 -4.05 6.31
C THR A 23 -2.44 -4.59 6.89
N PRO A 24 -1.45 -3.79 7.30
CA PRO A 24 -0.23 -4.30 7.92
C PRO A 24 -0.42 -5.20 9.15
N ILE A 25 -1.54 -5.10 9.88
CA ILE A 25 -1.80 -6.01 11.02
C ILE A 25 -1.98 -7.46 10.53
N VAL A 26 -2.63 -7.64 9.37
CA VAL A 26 -2.82 -8.95 8.74
C VAL A 26 -1.48 -9.50 8.23
N ILE A 27 -0.72 -8.67 7.51
CA ILE A 27 0.60 -9.05 6.97
C ILE A 27 1.52 -9.53 8.10
N ARG A 28 1.63 -8.77 9.19
CA ARG A 28 2.46 -9.12 10.34
C ARG A 28 2.01 -10.38 11.06
N SER A 29 0.72 -10.64 11.10
CA SER A 29 0.16 -11.87 11.66
C SER A 29 0.51 -13.09 10.81
N LEU A 30 0.50 -12.95 9.48
CA LEU A 30 0.80 -14.03 8.54
C LEU A 30 2.30 -14.33 8.44
N THR A 31 3.14 -13.31 8.57
CA THR A 31 4.62 -13.47 8.51
C THR A 31 5.24 -13.90 9.84
N GLY A 32 4.46 -13.95 10.91
CA GLY A 32 4.93 -14.42 12.22
C GLY A 32 5.96 -13.50 12.91
N VAL A 33 6.14 -12.26 12.42
CA VAL A 33 7.09 -11.30 13.02
C VAL A 33 6.60 -10.71 14.35
N PHE A 34 5.39 -11.08 14.76
CA PHE A 34 4.78 -10.65 15.99
C PHE A 34 3.98 -11.81 16.64
N PRO A 35 4.08 -12.03 17.98
CA PRO A 35 3.51 -13.19 18.64
C PRO A 35 1.99 -13.25 18.67
N HIS A 36 1.32 -12.11 18.49
CA HIS A 36 -0.14 -12.01 18.48
C HIS A 36 -0.68 -11.96 17.06
N ASN A 37 -1.90 -12.46 16.89
CA ASN A 37 -2.61 -12.44 15.63
C ASN A 37 -3.70 -11.34 15.66
N PHE A 38 -4.08 -10.78 14.51
CA PHE A 38 -5.19 -9.84 14.45
C PHE A 38 -6.52 -10.47 14.90
N ARG A 39 -6.64 -11.79 14.82
CA ARG A 39 -7.82 -12.54 15.28
C ARG A 39 -7.92 -12.65 16.81
N ASP A 40 -6.84 -12.33 17.53
CA ASP A 40 -6.85 -12.26 19.00
C ASP A 40 -7.56 -10.99 19.50
N LEU A 41 -7.87 -10.05 18.61
CA LEU A 41 -8.57 -8.80 18.89
C LEU A 41 -10.05 -8.89 18.46
N THR A 42 -10.87 -8.00 19.00
CA THR A 42 -12.24 -7.81 18.52
C THR A 42 -12.26 -6.75 17.40
N LEU A 43 -12.63 -7.14 16.18
CA LEU A 43 -12.90 -6.18 15.11
C LEU A 43 -14.22 -5.45 15.40
N VAL A 44 -14.14 -4.13 15.53
CA VAL A 44 -15.33 -3.28 15.82
C VAL A 44 -15.94 -2.76 14.53
N SER A 45 -15.14 -2.14 13.65
CA SER A 45 -15.63 -1.57 12.39
C SER A 45 -14.50 -1.37 11.39
N GLY A 46 -14.80 -1.56 10.10
CA GLY A 46 -14.04 -0.99 9.00
C GLY A 46 -14.61 0.39 8.66
N THR A 47 -13.75 1.36 8.37
CA THR A 47 -14.18 2.76 8.17
C THR A 47 -13.88 3.31 6.79
N ILE A 48 -12.67 3.10 6.28
CA ILE A 48 -12.24 3.58 4.96
C ILE A 48 -11.37 2.54 4.27
N GLY A 49 -11.33 2.61 2.94
CA GLY A 49 -10.34 1.94 2.11
C GLY A 49 -9.57 2.97 1.30
N ASP A 50 -8.26 2.79 1.19
CA ASP A 50 -7.39 3.52 0.28
C ASP A 50 -6.77 2.53 -0.70
N TYR A 51 -6.84 2.82 -1.99
CA TYR A 51 -6.20 1.99 -3.01
C TYR A 51 -4.71 2.29 -3.06
N ALA A 52 -3.95 1.40 -3.66
CA ALA A 52 -2.57 1.69 -4.00
C ALA A 52 -2.47 2.24 -5.43
N ALA A 53 -1.43 3.01 -5.67
CA ALA A 53 -1.12 3.58 -6.97
C ALA A 53 0.34 3.34 -7.34
N MET A 54 0.57 3.14 -8.64
CA MET A 54 1.90 3.24 -9.25
C MET A 54 2.04 4.62 -9.87
N VAL A 55 3.08 5.34 -9.49
CA VAL A 55 3.27 6.76 -9.78
C VAL A 55 4.64 7.00 -10.38
N VAL A 56 4.72 7.91 -11.36
CA VAL A 56 5.99 8.35 -11.97
C VAL A 56 6.07 9.88 -11.98
N GLY A 57 7.27 10.43 -12.09
CA GLY A 57 7.45 11.88 -12.22
C GLY A 57 6.81 12.43 -13.50
N LYS A 58 6.40 13.70 -13.49
CA LYS A 58 5.74 14.35 -14.63
C LYS A 58 6.55 14.27 -15.95
N ASP A 59 7.85 14.40 -15.86
CA ASP A 59 8.77 14.41 -17.00
C ASP A 59 9.29 13.00 -17.37
N SER A 60 8.81 11.96 -16.65
CA SER A 60 9.16 10.57 -16.97
C SER A 60 8.66 10.18 -18.36
N PRO A 61 9.45 9.42 -19.16
CA PRO A 61 8.98 8.86 -20.42
C PRO A 61 7.92 7.76 -20.24
N ILE A 62 7.76 7.25 -19.02
CA ILE A 62 6.78 6.23 -18.65
C ILE A 62 5.42 6.90 -18.49
N ASN A 63 4.41 6.41 -19.22
CA ASN A 63 3.04 6.96 -19.20
C ASN A 63 1.97 5.89 -18.87
N SER A 64 2.36 4.62 -18.83
CA SER A 64 1.48 3.49 -18.58
C SER A 64 2.20 2.39 -17.81
N MET A 65 1.47 1.41 -17.33
CA MET A 65 2.08 0.21 -16.74
C MET A 65 2.86 -0.57 -17.79
N ALA A 66 2.42 -0.59 -19.06
CA ALA A 66 3.15 -1.23 -20.16
C ALA A 66 4.53 -0.60 -20.36
N ASP A 67 4.62 0.75 -20.28
CA ASP A 67 5.92 1.45 -20.39
C ASP A 67 6.82 1.11 -19.20
N LEU A 68 6.28 1.03 -17.98
CA LEU A 68 7.04 0.64 -16.79
C LEU A 68 7.59 -0.77 -16.90
N ILE A 69 6.76 -1.72 -17.37
CA ILE A 69 7.15 -3.11 -17.60
C ILE A 69 8.23 -3.20 -18.67
N ALA A 70 8.08 -2.47 -19.77
CA ALA A 70 9.10 -2.43 -20.84
C ALA A 70 10.44 -1.86 -20.35
N ALA A 71 10.41 -0.79 -19.55
CA ALA A 71 11.61 -0.24 -18.92
C ALA A 71 12.27 -1.24 -17.96
N TYR A 72 11.46 -1.95 -17.17
CA TYR A 72 11.94 -2.99 -16.27
C TYR A 72 12.59 -4.16 -17.03
N ASP A 73 11.99 -4.61 -18.12
CA ASP A 73 12.55 -5.67 -18.97
C ASP A 73 13.87 -5.27 -19.63
N ALA A 74 14.02 -3.99 -19.98
CA ALA A 74 15.25 -3.47 -20.58
C ALA A 74 16.36 -3.30 -19.53
N ASP A 75 16.03 -2.81 -18.33
CA ASP A 75 16.97 -2.62 -17.22
C ASP A 75 16.23 -2.68 -15.86
N ALA A 76 16.10 -3.88 -15.31
CA ALA A 76 15.48 -4.09 -14.00
C ALA A 76 16.25 -3.37 -12.87
N SER A 77 17.57 -3.22 -13.00
CA SER A 77 18.40 -2.54 -12.00
C SER A 77 18.20 -1.03 -12.02
N GLY A 78 18.01 -0.43 -13.18
CA GLY A 78 17.75 0.98 -13.34
C GLY A 78 16.30 1.37 -13.12
N THR A 79 15.36 0.40 -13.16
CA THR A 79 13.93 0.63 -12.98
C THR A 79 13.52 0.33 -11.51
N ALA A 80 14.11 1.08 -10.57
CA ALA A 80 13.81 0.90 -9.16
C ALA A 80 12.42 1.47 -8.82
N ILE A 81 11.65 0.71 -8.04
CA ILE A 81 10.36 1.12 -7.48
C ILE A 81 10.57 1.48 -6.00
N GLY A 82 10.30 2.70 -5.63
CA GLY A 82 10.38 3.13 -4.22
C GLY A 82 9.05 3.03 -3.49
N GLY A 83 9.09 3.16 -2.18
CA GLY A 83 7.92 3.27 -1.32
C GLY A 83 8.26 3.65 0.11
N GLY A 84 7.27 4.12 0.86
CA GLY A 84 7.42 4.58 2.24
C GLY A 84 7.35 3.48 3.29
N SER A 85 7.31 2.20 2.86
CA SER A 85 7.23 1.03 3.74
C SER A 85 8.58 0.31 3.80
N VAL A 86 8.85 -0.35 4.94
CA VAL A 86 9.99 -1.27 5.07
C VAL A 86 9.88 -2.43 4.06
N PRO A 87 10.98 -3.12 3.72
CA PRO A 87 10.92 -4.32 2.89
C PRO A 87 9.93 -5.36 3.48
N GLY A 88 9.06 -5.91 2.62
CA GLY A 88 7.95 -6.77 3.04
C GLY A 88 6.74 -6.00 3.61
N GLY A 89 6.81 -4.67 3.68
CA GLY A 89 5.67 -3.82 4.00
C GLY A 89 4.74 -3.60 2.80
N MET A 90 3.69 -2.79 3.01
CA MET A 90 2.58 -2.65 2.06
C MET A 90 3.03 -2.22 0.67
N ASP A 91 3.81 -1.14 0.55
CA ASP A 91 4.21 -0.59 -0.75
C ASP A 91 5.09 -1.56 -1.54
N HIS A 92 5.97 -2.30 -0.83
CA HIS A 92 6.77 -3.36 -1.43
C HIS A 92 5.90 -4.52 -1.93
N LEU A 93 4.96 -4.99 -1.10
CA LEU A 93 4.08 -6.10 -1.49
C LEU A 93 3.18 -5.72 -2.67
N VAL A 94 2.65 -4.50 -2.71
CA VAL A 94 1.86 -4.01 -3.85
C VAL A 94 2.72 -3.96 -5.11
N ALA A 95 3.93 -3.41 -5.05
CA ALA A 95 4.83 -3.40 -6.19
C ALA A 95 5.12 -4.82 -6.70
N ALA A 96 5.40 -5.76 -5.79
CA ALA A 96 5.64 -7.16 -6.13
C ALA A 96 4.40 -7.83 -6.75
N MET A 97 3.20 -7.64 -6.16
CA MET A 97 1.94 -8.17 -6.67
C MET A 97 1.61 -7.65 -8.08
N VAL A 98 1.79 -6.34 -8.32
CA VAL A 98 1.56 -5.73 -9.62
C VAL A 98 2.51 -6.30 -10.67
N MET A 99 3.79 -6.42 -10.34
CA MET A 99 4.79 -6.98 -11.26
C MET A 99 4.58 -8.48 -11.51
N GLU A 100 4.17 -9.25 -10.48
CA GLU A 100 3.78 -10.65 -10.64
C GLU A 100 2.57 -10.83 -11.56
N ALA A 101 1.53 -10.02 -11.35
CA ALA A 101 0.35 -10.03 -12.23
C ALA A 101 0.68 -9.60 -13.67
N ALA A 102 1.73 -8.83 -13.86
CA ALA A 102 2.30 -8.50 -15.17
C ALA A 102 3.26 -9.58 -15.73
N GLY A 103 3.35 -10.76 -15.08
CA GLY A 103 4.18 -11.88 -15.52
C GLY A 103 5.66 -11.76 -15.19
N LYS A 104 6.04 -10.91 -14.24
CA LYS A 104 7.44 -10.74 -13.80
C LYS A 104 7.71 -11.49 -12.51
N ASP A 105 8.99 -11.73 -12.21
CA ASP A 105 9.41 -12.33 -10.94
C ASP A 105 9.19 -11.31 -9.80
N ALA A 106 8.23 -11.61 -8.93
CA ALA A 106 7.92 -10.77 -7.76
C ALA A 106 9.11 -10.58 -6.81
N LEU A 107 9.98 -11.58 -6.69
CA LEU A 107 11.17 -11.54 -5.84
C LEU A 107 12.32 -10.74 -6.47
N GLY A 108 12.29 -10.56 -7.78
CA GLY A 108 13.27 -9.77 -8.53
C GLY A 108 13.03 -8.27 -8.53
N VAL A 109 11.89 -7.81 -7.99
CA VAL A 109 11.55 -6.39 -7.96
C VAL A 109 12.53 -5.61 -7.10
N LYS A 110 13.25 -4.67 -7.73
CA LYS A 110 14.15 -3.76 -7.02
C LYS A 110 13.33 -2.71 -6.29
N TYR A 111 13.05 -2.97 -5.03
CA TYR A 111 12.35 -2.06 -4.16
C TYR A 111 13.31 -1.24 -3.29
N ILE A 112 13.11 0.09 -3.25
CA ILE A 112 13.90 1.00 -2.40
C ILE A 112 13.00 1.54 -1.28
N PRO A 113 13.23 1.14 -0.02
CA PRO A 113 12.45 1.61 1.11
C PRO A 113 12.90 3.00 1.57
N TYR A 114 11.93 3.85 1.86
CA TYR A 114 12.12 5.14 2.53
C TYR A 114 11.39 5.14 3.87
N ASP A 115 11.80 6.03 4.79
CA ASP A 115 11.23 6.08 6.15
C ASP A 115 9.73 6.48 6.19
N ALA A 116 9.22 7.10 5.13
CA ALA A 116 7.82 7.52 5.01
C ALA A 116 7.48 7.86 3.54
N GLY A 117 6.18 7.89 3.20
CA GLY A 117 5.67 8.21 1.88
C GLY A 117 6.17 9.55 1.33
N GLY A 118 6.24 10.59 2.16
CA GLY A 118 6.76 11.91 1.75
C GLY A 118 8.22 11.89 1.31
N LYS A 119 9.09 11.08 1.95
CA LYS A 119 10.48 10.92 1.50
C LYS A 119 10.57 10.13 0.20
N ALA A 120 9.75 9.10 0.05
CA ALA A 120 9.67 8.33 -1.20
C ALA A 120 9.16 9.20 -2.36
N MET A 121 8.17 10.06 -2.12
CA MET A 121 7.68 11.03 -3.11
C MET A 121 8.76 12.05 -3.49
N ALA A 122 9.54 12.55 -2.54
CA ALA A 122 10.67 13.44 -2.82
C ALA A 122 11.73 12.75 -3.69
N ALA A 123 12.03 11.48 -3.43
CA ALA A 123 12.95 10.68 -4.25
C ALA A 123 12.41 10.47 -5.68
N LEU A 124 11.10 10.30 -5.86
CA LEU A 124 10.48 10.26 -7.19
C LEU A 124 10.64 11.59 -7.92
N LEU A 125 10.32 12.70 -7.27
CA LEU A 125 10.39 14.04 -7.86
C LEU A 125 11.81 14.45 -8.20
N SER A 126 12.82 13.94 -7.48
CA SER A 126 14.23 14.18 -7.78
C SER A 126 14.82 13.24 -8.85
N GLY A 127 14.06 12.22 -9.28
CA GLY A 127 14.52 11.23 -10.25
C GLY A 127 15.44 10.15 -9.69
N GLU A 128 15.50 10.00 -8.36
CA GLU A 128 16.29 8.94 -7.70
C GLU A 128 15.68 7.54 -7.93
N ILE A 129 14.35 7.46 -8.07
CA ILE A 129 13.59 6.24 -8.38
C ILE A 129 12.78 6.45 -9.66
N ALA A 130 12.61 5.37 -10.43
CA ALA A 130 11.86 5.40 -11.69
C ALA A 130 10.34 5.44 -11.46
N ALA A 131 9.86 4.74 -10.42
CA ALA A 131 8.45 4.69 -10.05
C ALA A 131 8.30 4.63 -8.53
N LEU A 132 7.12 4.98 -8.05
CA LEU A 132 6.73 4.95 -6.65
C LEU A 132 5.48 4.10 -6.48
N SER A 133 5.53 3.12 -5.58
CA SER A 133 4.38 2.41 -5.06
C SER A 133 3.92 3.09 -3.77
N THR A 134 2.71 3.62 -3.72
CA THR A 134 2.19 4.38 -2.58
C THR A 134 0.67 4.29 -2.49
N GLY A 135 0.06 4.83 -1.42
CA GLY A 135 -1.38 5.01 -1.35
C GLY A 135 -1.86 6.02 -2.41
N PHE A 136 -2.99 5.73 -3.05
CA PHE A 136 -3.60 6.63 -4.02
C PHE A 136 -3.84 8.02 -3.42
N SER A 137 -4.34 8.08 -2.17
CA SER A 137 -4.60 9.33 -1.45
C SER A 137 -3.35 10.18 -1.22
N GLU A 138 -2.15 9.59 -1.22
CA GLU A 138 -0.88 10.32 -1.07
C GLU A 138 -0.39 10.95 -2.38
N ALA A 139 -0.88 10.48 -3.52
CA ALA A 139 -0.42 10.91 -4.84
C ALA A 139 -1.42 11.81 -5.59
N VAL A 140 -2.72 11.70 -5.28
CA VAL A 140 -3.80 12.29 -6.08
C VAL A 140 -3.71 13.82 -6.21
N ASP A 141 -3.38 14.53 -5.14
CA ASP A 141 -3.27 15.99 -5.16
C ASP A 141 -2.10 16.46 -6.05
N LEU A 142 -0.95 15.77 -5.98
CA LEU A 142 0.19 16.05 -6.86
C LEU A 142 -0.09 15.68 -8.31
N ALA A 143 -0.85 14.62 -8.55
CA ALA A 143 -1.25 14.23 -9.90
C ALA A 143 -2.22 15.26 -10.49
N ASN A 144 -3.20 15.73 -9.72
CA ASN A 144 -4.14 16.78 -10.14
C ASN A 144 -3.43 18.14 -10.37
N ALA A 145 -2.33 18.40 -9.66
CA ALA A 145 -1.46 19.56 -9.88
C ALA A 145 -0.51 19.39 -11.07
N GLY A 146 -0.44 18.20 -11.70
CA GLY A 146 0.44 17.90 -12.82
C GLY A 146 1.91 17.71 -12.45
N GLU A 147 2.21 17.46 -11.19
CA GLU A 147 3.59 17.25 -10.72
C GLU A 147 4.05 15.79 -10.83
N VAL A 148 3.10 14.85 -10.83
CA VAL A 148 3.32 13.42 -11.05
C VAL A 148 2.25 12.84 -11.97
N LYS A 149 2.47 11.62 -12.47
CA LYS A 149 1.48 10.84 -13.23
C LYS A 149 1.16 9.56 -12.45
N ILE A 150 -0.13 9.30 -12.22
CA ILE A 150 -0.60 8.00 -11.74
C ILE A 150 -0.78 7.12 -12.98
N ILE A 151 0.06 6.09 -13.10
CA ILE A 151 0.07 5.19 -14.26
C ILE A 151 -0.73 3.91 -14.03
N GLY A 152 -1.23 3.67 -12.81
CA GLY A 152 -2.11 2.56 -12.51
C GLY A 152 -2.60 2.62 -11.07
N VAL A 153 -3.87 2.27 -10.86
CA VAL A 153 -4.53 2.20 -9.54
C VAL A 153 -5.03 0.79 -9.30
N THR A 154 -4.93 0.32 -8.05
CA THR A 154 -5.34 -1.06 -7.67
C THR A 154 -6.83 -1.18 -7.33
N SER A 155 -7.65 -0.24 -7.74
CA SER A 155 -9.11 -0.29 -7.61
C SER A 155 -9.75 -1.14 -8.71
N ASP A 156 -10.97 -1.63 -8.44
CA ASP A 156 -11.77 -2.35 -9.44
C ASP A 156 -12.37 -1.42 -10.51
N ALA A 157 -12.52 -0.14 -10.19
CA ALA A 157 -13.08 0.89 -11.07
C ALA A 157 -12.32 2.20 -10.89
N HIS A 158 -12.53 3.16 -11.80
CA HIS A 158 -11.97 4.51 -11.68
C HIS A 158 -12.35 5.16 -10.36
N VAL A 159 -11.44 5.94 -9.80
CA VAL A 159 -11.65 6.69 -8.56
C VAL A 159 -12.05 8.13 -8.91
N ASP A 160 -13.15 8.61 -8.36
CA ASP A 160 -13.71 9.94 -8.68
C ASP A 160 -12.70 11.09 -8.51
N ALA A 161 -11.77 10.96 -7.57
CA ALA A 161 -10.74 11.96 -7.30
C ALA A 161 -9.68 12.10 -8.42
N ALA A 162 -9.54 11.07 -9.29
CA ALA A 162 -8.69 11.08 -10.49
C ALA A 162 -9.33 10.19 -11.56
N PRO A 163 -10.40 10.66 -12.22
CA PRO A 163 -11.20 9.82 -13.13
C PRO A 163 -10.44 9.36 -14.38
N ASP A 164 -9.36 10.03 -14.73
CA ASP A 164 -8.52 9.69 -15.87
C ASP A 164 -7.42 8.67 -15.53
N ALA A 165 -7.22 8.36 -14.24
CA ALA A 165 -6.24 7.37 -13.82
C ALA A 165 -6.75 5.96 -14.09
N MET A 166 -6.07 5.22 -14.99
CA MET A 166 -6.43 3.85 -15.34
C MET A 166 -6.22 2.91 -14.16
N THR A 167 -7.10 1.91 -14.05
CA THR A 167 -6.89 0.81 -13.11
C THR A 167 -5.82 -0.15 -13.63
N MET A 168 -5.31 -1.04 -12.75
CA MET A 168 -4.40 -2.12 -13.17
C MET A 168 -5.12 -3.07 -14.13
N LYS A 169 -6.38 -3.42 -13.84
CA LYS A 169 -7.19 -4.34 -14.66
C LYS A 169 -7.44 -3.85 -16.08
N GLU A 170 -7.66 -2.55 -16.28
CA GLU A 170 -7.80 -1.96 -17.61
C GLU A 170 -6.53 -2.04 -18.44
N GLN A 171 -5.41 -2.34 -17.81
CA GLN A 171 -4.09 -2.51 -18.45
C GLN A 171 -3.66 -4.00 -18.46
N ASP A 172 -4.62 -4.93 -18.38
CA ASP A 172 -4.42 -6.39 -18.38
C ASP A 172 -3.55 -6.90 -17.21
N ILE A 173 -3.50 -6.16 -16.10
CA ILE A 173 -2.80 -6.55 -14.88
C ILE A 173 -3.86 -6.92 -13.84
N GLU A 174 -4.14 -8.22 -13.72
CA GLU A 174 -5.21 -8.78 -12.86
C GLU A 174 -4.81 -8.73 -11.38
N THR A 175 -4.78 -7.52 -10.81
CA THR A 175 -4.52 -7.32 -9.39
C THR A 175 -5.36 -6.19 -8.83
N THR A 176 -5.79 -6.35 -7.59
CA THR A 176 -6.46 -5.32 -6.79
C THR A 176 -5.89 -5.31 -5.40
N PHE A 177 -5.89 -4.14 -4.77
CA PHE A 177 -5.44 -3.99 -3.40
C PHE A 177 -6.17 -2.83 -2.74
N VAL A 178 -6.59 -3.04 -1.47
CA VAL A 178 -7.18 -2.00 -0.62
C VAL A 178 -6.43 -1.97 0.70
N ASN A 179 -5.89 -0.82 1.05
CA ASN A 179 -5.38 -0.56 2.38
C ASN A 179 -6.50 0.01 3.24
N TRP A 180 -7.26 -0.88 3.86
CA TRP A 180 -8.36 -0.51 4.73
C TRP A 180 -7.88 0.07 6.07
N ARG A 181 -8.74 0.86 6.72
CA ARG A 181 -8.61 1.30 8.11
C ARG A 181 -9.80 0.78 8.91
N GLY A 182 -9.54 0.33 10.13
CA GLY A 182 -10.57 -0.17 11.01
C GLY A 182 -10.23 0.01 12.48
N PHE A 183 -11.23 -0.15 13.30
CA PHE A 183 -11.12 -0.09 14.75
C PHE A 183 -11.14 -1.50 15.33
N PHE A 184 -10.23 -1.72 16.26
CA PHE A 184 -10.11 -2.94 17.04
C PHE A 184 -10.23 -2.62 18.53
N GLY A 185 -10.97 -3.46 19.23
CA GLY A 185 -11.04 -3.45 20.69
C GLY A 185 -10.28 -4.63 21.31
N ALA A 186 -10.25 -4.67 22.61
CA ALA A 186 -9.66 -5.76 23.38
C ALA A 186 -10.32 -7.11 23.06
N PRO A 187 -9.64 -8.25 23.28
CA PRO A 187 -10.24 -9.58 23.19
C PRO A 187 -11.49 -9.69 24.06
N GLY A 188 -12.51 -10.39 23.57
CA GLY A 188 -13.71 -10.69 24.33
C GLY A 188 -14.58 -9.47 24.66
N LEU A 189 -14.52 -8.41 23.84
CA LEU A 189 -15.37 -7.24 24.03
C LEU A 189 -16.85 -7.67 24.07
N PRO A 190 -17.62 -7.27 25.12
CA PRO A 190 -19.03 -7.63 25.23
C PRO A 190 -19.87 -7.12 24.05
N ALA A 191 -20.88 -7.90 23.64
CA ALA A 191 -21.72 -7.57 22.49
C ALA A 191 -22.48 -6.24 22.63
N ASP A 192 -22.78 -5.82 23.87
CA ASP A 192 -23.40 -4.53 24.17
C ASP A 192 -22.45 -3.34 24.05
N LYS A 193 -21.16 -3.60 23.81
CA LYS A 193 -20.10 -2.60 23.55
C LYS A 193 -19.72 -2.50 22.07
N LEU A 194 -20.25 -3.39 21.25
CA LEU A 194 -20.06 -3.41 19.78
C LEU A 194 -21.18 -2.66 19.07
#